data_2abb1e5b44ba539f453991dbfb12e049
#
_entry.id   2abb1e5b44ba539f453991dbfb12e049
#
_cell.length_a   1.000
_cell.length_b   1.000
_cell.length_c   1.000
_cell.angle_alpha   90.00
_cell.angle_beta   90.00
_cell.angle_gamma   90.00
#
_symmetry.space_group_name_H-M   'P 1'
#
loop_
_entity.id
_entity.type
_entity.pdbx_description
1 polymer ?
#
loop_
_entity_poly.entity_id
_entity_poly.type
_entity_poly.pdbx_seq_one_letter_code
_entity_poly.pdbx_strand_id
1 'polypeptide(L)'
;MNRKRTIMAMIFVFSLAITLIDAFVHPNYFMKIPIKIIFFLALPMLFFVRNKEAFADFKNLFVFRKKGILTALFLGLGVYAVILGGYFLTRNIIDYSNVTSSLTAGMGITAENFIYVSLYISLMNSFLEEFFFRGYGFITLKKYTSRKVAYLF
;
A
#
# COMPACT_ATOMS: atom_id res chain seq x y z
N MET A 1 -27.70 -8.27 3.82
CA MET A 1 -26.92 -7.02 3.69
C MET A 1 -26.33 -6.96 2.29
N ASN A 2 -26.45 -5.85 1.58
CA ASN A 2 -26.03 -5.78 0.17
C ASN A 2 -24.48 -5.79 0.11
N ARG A 3 -23.88 -6.89 -0.38
CA ARG A 3 -22.41 -7.10 -0.44
C ARG A 3 -21.65 -5.89 -1.01
N LYS A 4 -22.20 -5.24 -2.04
CA LYS A 4 -21.66 -4.02 -2.60
C LYS A 4 -21.49 -2.91 -1.55
N ARG A 5 -22.55 -2.61 -0.80
CA ARG A 5 -22.53 -1.56 0.22
C ARG A 5 -21.56 -1.88 1.34
N THR A 6 -21.45 -3.15 1.74
CA THR A 6 -20.50 -3.59 2.75
C THR A 6 -19.06 -3.35 2.33
N ILE A 7 -18.69 -3.74 1.09
CA ILE A 7 -17.33 -3.55 0.58
C ILE A 7 -16.99 -2.05 0.49
N MET A 8 -17.90 -1.24 -0.05
CA MET A 8 -17.69 0.21 -0.16
C MET A 8 -17.55 0.85 1.23
N ALA A 9 -18.41 0.49 2.17
CA ALA A 9 -18.33 0.98 3.55
C ALA A 9 -17.01 0.59 4.23
N MET A 10 -16.55 -0.65 4.06
CA MET A 10 -15.29 -1.11 4.64
C MET A 10 -14.08 -0.36 4.04
N ILE A 11 -14.04 -0.17 2.72
CA ILE A 11 -12.96 0.60 2.07
C ILE A 11 -12.93 2.03 2.64
N PHE A 12 -14.08 2.69 2.66
CA PHE A 12 -14.19 4.06 3.16
C PHE A 12 -13.80 4.17 4.64
N VAL A 13 -14.39 3.32 5.49
CA VAL A 13 -14.14 3.35 6.95
C VAL A 13 -12.67 3.05 7.27
N PHE A 14 -12.06 2.07 6.61
CA PHE A 14 -10.67 1.70 6.91
C PHE A 14 -9.69 2.75 6.40
N SER A 15 -9.92 3.31 5.20
CA SER A 15 -9.10 4.40 4.69
C SER A 15 -9.23 5.64 5.56
N LEU A 16 -10.45 5.99 5.98
CA LEU A 16 -10.71 7.11 6.88
C LEU A 16 -10.06 6.89 8.25
N ALA A 17 -10.18 5.67 8.83
CA ALA A 17 -9.58 5.36 10.12
C ALA A 17 -8.05 5.52 10.10
N ILE A 18 -7.38 5.02 9.05
CA ILE A 18 -5.92 5.18 8.91
C ILE A 18 -5.56 6.65 8.75
N THR A 19 -6.30 7.39 7.93
CA THR A 19 -6.05 8.85 7.74
C THR A 19 -6.22 9.61 9.05
N LEU A 20 -7.25 9.30 9.84
CA LEU A 20 -7.46 9.93 11.14
C LEU A 20 -6.37 9.57 12.14
N ILE A 21 -5.94 8.31 12.18
CA ILE A 21 -4.83 7.88 13.03
C ILE A 21 -3.54 8.63 12.64
N ASP A 22 -3.26 8.73 11.36
CA ASP A 22 -2.09 9.48 10.88
C ASP A 22 -2.16 10.97 11.22
N ALA A 23 -3.35 11.59 11.14
CA ALA A 23 -3.55 13.01 11.37
C ALA A 23 -3.55 13.40 12.86
N PHE A 24 -4.11 12.57 13.74
CA PHE A 24 -4.30 12.93 15.15
C PHE A 24 -3.32 12.25 16.11
N VAL A 25 -2.91 11.03 15.81
CA VAL A 25 -2.01 10.26 16.69
C VAL A 25 -0.55 10.47 16.31
N HIS A 26 -0.27 10.83 15.04
CA HIS A 26 1.09 10.97 14.49
C HIS A 26 2.02 9.80 14.91
N PRO A 27 1.59 8.55 14.73
CA PRO A 27 2.37 7.41 15.16
C PRO A 27 3.72 7.38 14.42
N ASN A 28 4.78 6.98 15.13
CA ASN A 28 6.05 6.73 14.48
C ASN A 28 5.90 5.59 13.46
N TYR A 29 6.89 5.45 12.57
CA TYR A 29 6.79 4.50 11.47
C TYR A 29 6.52 3.06 11.94
N PHE A 30 7.16 2.63 13.04
CA PHE A 30 7.01 1.28 13.59
C PHE A 30 5.59 1.01 14.14
N MET A 31 4.92 2.01 14.67
CA MET A 31 3.52 1.89 15.12
C MET A 31 2.53 1.82 13.95
N LYS A 32 2.87 2.40 12.79
CA LYS A 32 2.03 2.32 11.59
C LYS A 32 1.96 0.92 11.00
N ILE A 33 3.00 0.11 11.18
CA ILE A 33 3.09 -1.25 10.62
C ILE A 33 1.94 -2.14 11.10
N PRO A 34 1.76 -2.39 12.41
CA PRO A 34 0.67 -3.25 12.90
C PRO A 34 -0.71 -2.68 12.57
N ILE A 35 -0.88 -1.36 12.60
CA ILE A 35 -2.14 -0.71 12.25
C ILE A 35 -2.50 -1.03 10.80
N LYS A 36 -1.58 -0.84 9.85
CA LYS A 36 -1.82 -1.17 8.44
C LYS A 36 -2.08 -2.67 8.22
N ILE A 37 -1.38 -3.55 8.91
CA ILE A 37 -1.62 -5.01 8.82
C ILE A 37 -3.05 -5.33 9.26
N ILE A 38 -3.53 -4.76 10.35
CA ILE A 38 -4.89 -5.00 10.84
C ILE A 38 -5.93 -4.51 9.83
N PHE A 39 -5.84 -3.25 9.41
CA PHE A 39 -6.88 -2.64 8.57
C PHE A 39 -6.80 -3.09 7.10
N PHE A 40 -5.61 -3.26 6.54
CA PHE A 40 -5.45 -3.57 5.12
C PHE A 40 -5.32 -5.06 4.81
N LEU A 41 -4.98 -5.89 5.79
CA LEU A 41 -4.86 -7.32 5.58
C LEU A 41 -5.84 -8.13 6.43
N ALA A 42 -5.79 -8.02 7.77
CA ALA A 42 -6.54 -8.91 8.64
C ALA A 42 -8.06 -8.75 8.49
N LEU A 43 -8.59 -7.52 8.50
CA LEU A 43 -10.01 -7.27 8.38
C LEU A 43 -10.59 -7.64 6.99
N PRO A 44 -9.97 -7.27 5.85
CA PRO A 44 -10.38 -7.79 4.55
C PRO A 44 -10.27 -9.31 4.43
N MET A 45 -9.27 -9.92 5.04
CA MET A 45 -9.12 -11.38 5.03
C MET A 45 -10.26 -12.08 5.77
N LEU A 46 -10.73 -11.53 6.88
CA LEU A 46 -11.94 -12.04 7.58
C LEU A 46 -13.17 -12.01 6.67
N PHE A 47 -13.31 -10.99 5.83
CA PHE A 47 -14.37 -10.94 4.82
C PHE A 47 -14.23 -12.08 3.80
N PHE A 48 -13.02 -12.32 3.27
CA PHE A 48 -12.77 -13.39 2.33
C PHE A 48 -13.02 -14.78 2.91
N VAL A 49 -12.58 -15.04 4.15
CA VAL A 49 -12.80 -16.33 4.83
C VAL A 49 -14.29 -16.63 4.99
N ARG A 50 -15.10 -15.62 5.26
CA ARG A 50 -16.57 -15.76 5.36
C ARG A 50 -17.27 -15.91 4.01
N ASN A 51 -16.60 -15.58 2.90
CA ASN A 51 -17.15 -15.62 1.55
C ASN A 51 -16.28 -16.49 0.62
N LYS A 52 -16.56 -17.80 0.60
CA LYS A 52 -15.77 -18.79 -0.16
C LYS A 52 -15.58 -18.44 -1.66
N GLU A 53 -16.62 -17.87 -2.31
CA GLU A 53 -16.55 -17.44 -3.71
C GLU A 53 -15.55 -16.28 -3.89
N ALA A 54 -15.57 -15.30 -2.99
CA ALA A 54 -14.63 -14.17 -3.02
C ALA A 54 -13.19 -14.65 -2.75
N PHE A 55 -13.02 -15.66 -1.89
CA PHE A 55 -11.73 -16.27 -1.60
C PHE A 55 -11.12 -17.01 -2.78
N ALA A 56 -11.95 -17.75 -3.54
CA ALA A 56 -11.48 -18.43 -4.75
C ALA A 56 -10.93 -17.45 -5.78
N ASP A 57 -11.60 -16.32 -5.97
CA ASP A 57 -11.14 -15.28 -6.87
C ASP A 57 -9.88 -14.57 -6.37
N PHE A 58 -9.80 -14.35 -5.07
CA PHE A 58 -8.61 -13.80 -4.43
C PHE A 58 -7.38 -14.65 -4.72
N LYS A 59 -7.46 -15.98 -4.66
CA LYS A 59 -6.36 -16.87 -5.04
C LYS A 59 -5.88 -16.64 -6.48
N ASN A 60 -6.78 -16.33 -7.40
CA ASN A 60 -6.44 -16.08 -8.80
C ASN A 60 -5.65 -14.75 -9.01
N LEU A 61 -5.62 -13.85 -8.03
CA LEU A 61 -4.81 -12.64 -8.09
C LEU A 61 -3.31 -12.92 -7.93
N PHE A 62 -2.95 -14.02 -7.27
CA PHE A 62 -1.56 -14.42 -7.02
C PHE A 62 -0.96 -15.30 -8.13
N VAL A 63 -1.52 -15.26 -9.33
CA VAL A 63 -0.93 -15.96 -10.48
C VAL A 63 0.29 -15.17 -10.98
N PHE A 64 1.47 -15.63 -10.59
CA PHE A 64 2.73 -15.06 -11.05
C PHE A 64 3.01 -15.44 -12.50
N ARG A 65 3.02 -14.45 -13.39
CA ARG A 65 3.45 -14.61 -14.78
C ARG A 65 4.88 -14.11 -14.93
N LYS A 66 5.83 -14.99 -15.30
CA LYS A 66 7.25 -14.63 -15.49
C LYS A 66 7.44 -13.37 -16.35
N LYS A 67 6.69 -13.25 -17.45
CA LYS A 67 6.73 -12.08 -18.32
C LYS A 67 6.30 -10.79 -17.63
N GLY A 68 5.28 -10.84 -16.76
CA GLY A 68 4.83 -9.68 -15.97
C GLY A 68 5.88 -9.24 -14.93
N ILE A 69 6.54 -10.19 -14.28
CA ILE A 69 7.60 -9.90 -13.30
C ILE A 69 8.78 -9.23 -13.98
N LEU A 70 9.21 -9.73 -15.13
CA LEU A 70 10.32 -9.14 -15.89
C LEU A 70 10.01 -7.70 -16.33
N THR A 71 8.81 -7.46 -16.85
CA THR A 71 8.35 -6.12 -17.23
C THR A 71 8.30 -5.17 -16.02
N ALA A 72 7.79 -5.64 -14.87
CA ALA A 72 7.76 -4.86 -13.64
C ALA A 72 9.17 -4.50 -13.13
N LEU A 73 10.11 -5.47 -13.24
CA LEU A 73 11.51 -5.25 -12.86
C LEU A 73 12.16 -4.16 -13.74
N PHE A 74 12.01 -4.24 -15.07
CA PHE A 74 12.56 -3.23 -15.98
C PHE A 74 11.94 -1.86 -15.74
N LEU A 75 10.63 -1.76 -15.54
CA LEU A 75 9.98 -0.50 -15.22
C LEU A 75 10.45 0.06 -13.87
N GLY A 76 10.58 -0.80 -12.85
CA GLY A 76 11.11 -0.41 -11.54
C GLY A 76 12.54 0.11 -11.62
N LEU A 77 13.43 -0.56 -12.37
CA LEU A 77 14.78 -0.09 -12.60
C LEU A 77 14.83 1.25 -13.34
N GLY A 78 13.92 1.44 -14.32
CA GLY A 78 13.78 2.72 -15.02
C GLY A 78 13.40 3.86 -14.08
N VAL A 79 12.40 3.67 -13.23
CA VAL A 79 11.98 4.65 -12.22
C VAL A 79 13.12 4.92 -11.24
N TYR A 80 13.83 3.88 -10.78
CA TYR A 80 14.97 4.03 -9.89
C TYR A 80 16.10 4.86 -10.53
N ALA A 81 16.42 4.60 -11.79
CA ALA A 81 17.42 5.37 -12.54
C ALA A 81 17.02 6.86 -12.67
N VAL A 82 15.73 7.16 -12.92
CA VAL A 82 15.22 8.54 -12.97
C VAL A 82 15.37 9.23 -11.61
N ILE A 83 15.03 8.56 -10.52
CA ILE A 83 15.16 9.11 -9.15
C ILE A 83 16.63 9.38 -8.82
N LEU A 84 17.52 8.42 -9.09
CA LEU A 84 18.95 8.61 -8.86
C LEU A 84 19.52 9.73 -9.73
N GLY A 85 19.17 9.77 -11.01
CA GLY A 85 19.58 10.84 -11.91
C GLY A 85 19.11 12.22 -11.40
N GLY A 86 17.87 12.33 -10.98
CA GLY A 86 17.32 13.54 -10.34
C GLY A 86 18.12 13.95 -9.10
N TYR A 87 18.42 13.00 -8.21
CA TYR A 87 19.26 13.26 -7.04
C TYR A 87 20.64 13.78 -7.41
N PHE A 88 21.34 13.12 -8.34
CA PHE A 88 22.68 13.56 -8.76
C PHE A 88 22.67 14.94 -9.41
N LEU A 89 21.64 15.29 -10.16
CA LEU A 89 21.51 16.62 -10.77
C LEU A 89 21.23 17.72 -9.74
N THR A 90 20.47 17.40 -8.70
CA THR A 90 19.98 18.41 -7.74
C THR A 90 20.77 18.46 -6.43
N ARG A 91 21.62 17.49 -6.12
CA ARG A 91 22.35 17.38 -4.85
C ARG A 91 23.24 18.59 -4.52
N ASN A 92 23.70 19.35 -5.52
CA ASN A 92 24.51 20.54 -5.32
C ASN A 92 23.67 21.83 -5.24
N ILE A 93 22.36 21.74 -5.52
CA ILE A 93 21.42 22.88 -5.54
C ILE A 93 20.46 22.81 -4.37
N ILE A 94 20.06 21.59 -4.00
CA ILE A 94 19.07 21.34 -2.93
C ILE A 94 19.79 20.82 -1.69
N ASP A 95 19.54 21.46 -0.57
CA ASP A 95 19.98 20.98 0.75
C ASP A 95 19.02 19.87 1.23
N TYR A 96 19.50 18.65 1.23
CA TYR A 96 18.75 17.47 1.70
C TYR A 96 18.83 17.24 3.22
N SER A 97 19.55 18.08 3.98
CA SER A 97 19.67 17.94 5.44
C SER A 97 18.32 17.99 6.14
N ASN A 98 17.41 18.86 5.66
CA ASN A 98 16.05 18.97 6.16
C ASN A 98 15.21 17.70 5.94
N VAL A 99 15.43 16.99 4.84
CA VAL A 99 14.76 15.72 4.56
C VAL A 99 15.25 14.66 5.56
N THR A 100 16.56 14.56 5.76
CA THR A 100 17.16 13.60 6.69
C THR A 100 16.71 13.87 8.13
N SER A 101 16.72 15.13 8.58
CA SER A 101 16.25 15.51 9.91
C SER A 101 14.77 15.21 10.11
N SER A 102 13.92 15.47 9.11
CA SER A 102 12.49 15.16 9.16
C SER A 102 12.22 13.66 9.23
N LEU A 103 12.98 12.84 8.50
CA LEU A 103 12.89 11.39 8.56
C LEU A 103 13.27 10.85 9.96
N THR A 104 14.33 11.39 10.54
CA THR A 104 14.80 10.98 11.87
C THR A 104 13.85 11.45 12.97
N ALA A 105 13.53 12.73 13.01
CA ALA A 105 12.71 13.31 14.07
C ALA A 105 11.23 12.95 13.96
N GLY A 106 10.67 12.95 12.72
CA GLY A 106 9.25 12.71 12.50
C GLY A 106 8.86 11.24 12.39
N MET A 107 9.73 10.39 11.86
CA MET A 107 9.42 9.00 11.55
C MET A 107 10.26 7.98 12.33
N GLY A 108 11.27 8.41 13.07
CA GLY A 108 12.20 7.52 13.78
C GLY A 108 13.11 6.70 12.84
N ILE A 109 13.35 7.19 11.62
CA ILE A 109 14.20 6.51 10.64
C ILE A 109 15.63 7.02 10.79
N THR A 110 16.53 6.13 11.20
CA THR A 110 17.96 6.39 11.38
C THR A 110 18.78 5.64 10.32
N ALA A 111 20.06 5.98 10.19
CA ALA A 111 20.96 5.24 9.29
C ALA A 111 21.02 3.73 9.62
N GLU A 112 20.91 3.37 10.89
CA GLU A 112 20.97 1.98 11.36
C GLU A 112 19.72 1.17 10.97
N ASN A 113 18.52 1.78 11.01
CA ASN A 113 17.27 1.08 10.67
C ASN A 113 16.78 1.33 9.25
N PHE A 114 17.44 2.21 8.49
CA PHE A 114 17.01 2.62 7.15
C PHE A 114 16.79 1.44 6.20
N ILE A 115 17.69 0.47 6.19
CA ILE A 115 17.60 -0.71 5.32
C ILE A 115 16.34 -1.55 5.63
N TYR A 116 16.04 -1.77 6.91
CA TYR A 116 14.86 -2.54 7.32
C TYR A 116 13.57 -1.80 6.99
N VAL A 117 13.55 -0.49 7.22
CA VAL A 117 12.40 0.36 6.90
C VAL A 117 12.18 0.44 5.39
N SER A 118 13.23 0.61 4.60
CA SER A 118 13.11 0.66 3.13
C SER A 118 12.65 -0.66 2.53
N LEU A 119 13.13 -1.81 3.02
CA LEU A 119 12.64 -3.13 2.63
C LEU A 119 11.17 -3.32 3.01
N TYR A 120 10.78 -2.89 4.21
CA TYR A 120 9.39 -2.95 4.62
C TYR A 120 8.50 -2.08 3.71
N ILE A 121 8.88 -0.83 3.44
CA ILE A 121 8.10 0.06 2.56
C ILE A 121 7.97 -0.56 1.16
N SER A 122 9.07 -1.02 0.60
CA SER A 122 9.10 -1.51 -0.78
C SER A 122 8.34 -2.83 -0.96
N LEU A 123 8.37 -3.73 0.01
CA LEU A 123 7.77 -5.05 -0.11
C LEU A 123 6.45 -5.16 0.64
N MET A 124 6.47 -4.96 1.95
CA MET A 124 5.29 -5.21 2.79
C MET A 124 4.24 -4.12 2.66
N ASN A 125 4.62 -2.85 2.73
CA ASN A 125 3.66 -1.76 2.62
C ASN A 125 3.02 -1.72 1.24
N SER A 126 3.81 -1.88 0.17
CA SER A 126 3.29 -1.97 -1.19
C SER A 126 2.35 -3.17 -1.37
N PHE A 127 2.70 -4.33 -0.79
CA PHE A 127 1.84 -5.51 -0.81
C PHE A 127 0.52 -5.28 -0.08
N LEU A 128 0.55 -4.66 1.11
CA LEU A 128 -0.65 -4.37 1.90
C LEU A 128 -1.61 -3.42 1.16
N GLU A 129 -1.06 -2.38 0.54
CA GLU A 129 -1.83 -1.40 -0.23
C GLU A 129 -2.40 -2.02 -1.51
N GLU A 130 -1.61 -2.77 -2.30
CA GLU A 130 -2.09 -3.49 -3.48
C GLU A 130 -3.16 -4.52 -3.12
N PHE A 131 -2.97 -5.26 -2.03
CA PHE A 131 -3.95 -6.22 -1.55
C PHE A 131 -5.26 -5.53 -1.20
N PHE A 132 -5.21 -4.43 -0.44
CA PHE A 132 -6.40 -3.74 0.02
C PHE A 132 -7.12 -2.98 -1.10
N PHE A 133 -6.43 -2.08 -1.79
CA PHE A 133 -7.08 -1.24 -2.79
C PHE A 133 -7.38 -1.99 -4.08
N ARG A 134 -6.43 -2.76 -4.59
CA ARG A 134 -6.62 -3.48 -5.85
C ARG A 134 -7.33 -4.80 -5.66
N GLY A 135 -6.88 -5.65 -4.74
CA GLY A 135 -7.45 -6.98 -4.51
C GLY A 135 -8.84 -6.88 -3.90
N TYR A 136 -8.93 -6.35 -2.69
CA TYR A 136 -10.19 -6.26 -1.97
C TYR A 136 -11.10 -5.16 -2.54
N GLY A 137 -10.58 -3.95 -2.70
CA GLY A 137 -11.36 -2.81 -3.17
C GLY A 137 -11.82 -3.02 -4.61
N PHE A 138 -10.92 -2.81 -5.57
CA PHE A 138 -11.27 -2.76 -6.98
C PHE A 138 -11.82 -4.08 -7.55
N ILE A 139 -11.08 -5.19 -7.40
CA ILE A 139 -11.44 -6.46 -8.06
C ILE A 139 -12.69 -7.06 -7.45
N THR A 140 -12.80 -7.05 -6.13
CA THR A 140 -13.99 -7.57 -5.44
C THR A 140 -15.21 -6.68 -5.71
N LEU A 141 -15.05 -5.35 -5.64
CA LEU A 141 -16.17 -4.43 -5.90
C LEU A 141 -16.68 -4.51 -7.34
N LYS A 142 -15.77 -4.68 -8.32
CA LYS A 142 -16.11 -4.84 -9.73
C LYS A 142 -17.09 -6.01 -10.00
N LYS A 143 -17.09 -7.05 -9.17
CA LYS A 143 -18.04 -8.18 -9.30
C LYS A 143 -19.47 -7.80 -8.91
N TYR A 144 -19.61 -6.89 -7.97
CA TYR A 144 -20.92 -6.50 -7.42
C TYR A 144 -21.43 -5.16 -7.97
N THR A 145 -20.64 -4.50 -8.85
CA THR A 145 -20.98 -3.20 -9.42
C THR A 145 -20.41 -3.04 -10.84
N SER A 146 -20.70 -1.91 -11.48
CA SER A 146 -20.11 -1.60 -12.78
C SER A 146 -18.62 -1.26 -12.67
N ARG A 147 -17.89 -1.50 -13.77
CA ARG A 147 -16.47 -1.15 -13.87
C ARG A 147 -16.22 0.34 -13.57
N LYS A 148 -17.11 1.22 -14.05
CA LYS A 148 -17.02 2.67 -13.81
C LYS A 148 -17.08 3.01 -12.32
N VAL A 149 -18.02 2.42 -11.59
CA VAL A 149 -18.15 2.65 -10.14
C VAL A 149 -16.94 2.10 -9.37
N ALA A 150 -16.41 0.95 -9.78
CA ALA A 150 -15.21 0.38 -9.14
C ALA A 150 -13.94 1.22 -9.34
N TYR A 151 -13.85 2.00 -10.42
CA TYR A 151 -12.74 2.94 -10.64
C TYR A 151 -12.90 4.27 -9.90
N LEU A 152 -14.13 4.69 -9.65
CA LEU A 152 -14.42 5.95 -8.94
C LEU A 152 -14.27 5.81 -7.43
N PHE A 153 -14.34 4.59 -6.93
CA PHE A 153 -14.30 4.27 -5.51
C PHE A 153 -12.94 3.74 -5.06
#